data_99ef0c51c7f33bc14f86a09d250d54ec
#
_entry.id   99ef0c51c7f33bc14f86a09d250d54ec
#
_cell.length_a   1.000
_cell.length_b   1.000
_cell.length_c   1.000
_cell.angle_alpha   90.00
_cell.angle_beta   90.00
_cell.angle_gamma   90.00
#
_symmetry.space_group_name_H-M   'P 1'
#
loop_
_entity.id
_entity.type
_entity.pdbx_description
1 polymer ?
#
loop_
_entity_poly.entity_id
_entity_poly.type
_entity_poly.pdbx_seq_one_letter_code
_entity_poly.pdbx_strand_id
1 'polypeptide(L)'
;MMENSGKRVLLTSNGDDVSVNIAYNLAKQGCRLVLMGDEGCLRNIGDRIADSIKDKNAIEVVGLDMEDEREAVFHGAVEKACNFLGKLDAFVNCYAYEGKMQDPLMMAEDDFKKTLKVNFMAVWFLVKTVGIKMRDQRTGGSIVLLTSIIGAERGLYKGAAAYGSCLAGVNQLVRIMAMEIGTHQIRVNGISRGLHIQDEYPTSVGKERAEKLVKDAAPLHRWLDPKKDLASTVSYLISDGSRYMTGTTVFVDGGQSLTRPRMRSYM
;
A
#
# COMPACT_ATOMS: atom_id res chain seq x y z
N MET A 1 0.95 26.11 -7.22
CA MET A 1 1.87 24.98 -7.49
C MET A 1 1.25 23.71 -6.91
N MET A 2 1.33 22.60 -7.61
CA MET A 2 0.87 21.31 -7.02
C MET A 2 1.83 20.94 -5.89
N GLU A 3 1.29 20.58 -4.73
CA GLU A 3 2.02 20.38 -3.46
C GLU A 3 3.17 19.36 -3.56
N ASN A 4 3.04 18.36 -4.45
CA ASN A 4 4.02 17.28 -4.65
C ASN A 4 4.83 17.40 -5.94
N SER A 5 4.77 18.54 -6.66
CA SER A 5 5.50 18.72 -7.91
C SER A 5 7.00 18.52 -7.72
N GLY A 6 7.60 17.69 -8.57
CA GLY A 6 9.02 17.36 -8.52
C GLY A 6 9.44 16.32 -7.47
N LYS A 7 8.53 15.80 -6.63
CA LYS A 7 8.85 14.70 -5.71
C LYS A 7 9.14 13.41 -6.49
N ARG A 8 10.08 12.64 -6.00
CA ARG A 8 10.58 11.39 -6.58
C ARG A 8 10.10 10.24 -5.73
N VAL A 9 9.22 9.44 -6.29
CA VAL A 9 8.45 8.44 -5.55
C VAL A 9 8.69 7.06 -6.12
N LEU A 10 9.06 6.13 -5.25
CA LEU A 10 9.02 4.69 -5.52
C LEU A 10 7.68 4.14 -5.05
N LEU A 11 6.93 3.49 -5.94
CA LEU A 11 5.63 2.90 -5.63
C LEU A 11 5.61 1.43 -6.04
N THR A 12 5.32 0.53 -5.09
CA THR A 12 5.11 -0.88 -5.42
C THR A 12 3.67 -1.12 -5.88
N SER A 13 3.49 -1.93 -6.91
CA SER A 13 2.19 -2.19 -7.53
C SER A 13 2.11 -3.63 -8.05
N ASN A 14 0.96 -4.26 -7.86
CA ASN A 14 0.58 -5.50 -8.54
C ASN A 14 -0.30 -5.25 -9.78
N GLY A 15 -0.46 -3.98 -10.20
CA GLY A 15 -1.30 -3.59 -11.33
C GLY A 15 -2.79 -3.47 -11.01
N ASP A 16 -3.17 -3.56 -9.75
CA ASP A 16 -4.56 -3.42 -9.33
C ASP A 16 -5.08 -1.97 -9.43
N ASP A 17 -6.40 -1.83 -9.37
CA ASP A 17 -7.07 -0.52 -9.48
C ASP A 17 -6.62 0.47 -8.39
N VAL A 18 -6.33 -0.02 -7.20
CA VAL A 18 -5.87 0.81 -6.07
C VAL A 18 -4.51 1.44 -6.37
N SER A 19 -3.51 0.62 -6.66
CA SER A 19 -2.14 1.07 -6.90
C SER A 19 -2.02 1.92 -8.17
N VAL A 20 -2.74 1.55 -9.24
CA VAL A 20 -2.75 2.28 -10.52
C VAL A 20 -3.36 3.67 -10.36
N ASN A 21 -4.47 3.82 -9.65
CA ASN A 21 -5.08 5.13 -9.43
C ASN A 21 -4.23 6.03 -8.52
N ILE A 22 -3.53 5.47 -7.54
CA ILE A 22 -2.57 6.22 -6.73
C ILE A 22 -1.41 6.71 -7.60
N ALA A 23 -0.81 5.82 -8.41
CA ALA A 23 0.29 6.17 -9.32
C ALA A 23 -0.11 7.27 -10.31
N TYR A 24 -1.29 7.12 -10.94
CA TYR A 24 -1.84 8.13 -11.85
C TYR A 24 -2.00 9.51 -11.18
N ASN A 25 -2.53 9.53 -9.97
CA ASN A 25 -2.73 10.78 -9.24
C ASN A 25 -1.41 11.47 -8.90
N LEU A 26 -0.42 10.71 -8.43
CA LEU A 26 0.92 11.23 -8.12
C LEU A 26 1.62 11.77 -9.38
N ALA A 27 1.56 11.03 -10.49
CA ALA A 27 2.11 11.48 -11.77
C ALA A 27 1.43 12.76 -12.25
N LYS A 28 0.09 12.84 -12.15
CA LYS A 28 -0.67 14.05 -12.49
C LYS A 28 -0.31 15.25 -11.63
N GLN A 29 0.16 15.05 -10.41
CA GLN A 29 0.67 16.10 -9.52
C GLN A 29 2.12 16.53 -9.85
N GLY A 30 2.74 15.93 -10.88
CA GLY A 30 4.12 16.24 -11.29
C GLY A 30 5.18 15.47 -10.49
N CYS A 31 4.82 14.37 -9.83
CA CYS A 31 5.81 13.47 -9.26
C CYS A 31 6.52 12.68 -10.35
N ARG A 32 7.82 12.43 -10.16
CA ARG A 32 8.57 11.44 -10.93
C ARG A 32 8.47 10.09 -10.24
N LEU A 33 8.02 9.05 -10.97
CA LEU A 33 7.67 7.75 -10.38
C LEU A 33 8.56 6.62 -10.88
N VAL A 34 8.84 5.68 -9.99
CA VAL A 34 9.17 4.31 -10.36
C VAL A 34 8.05 3.40 -9.88
N LEU A 35 7.47 2.62 -10.80
CA LEU A 35 6.56 1.52 -10.49
C LEU A 35 7.37 0.24 -10.34
N MET A 36 7.21 -0.46 -9.21
CA MET A 36 7.97 -1.65 -8.89
C MET A 36 7.05 -2.84 -8.63
N GLY A 37 7.31 -3.96 -9.33
CA GLY A 37 6.53 -5.19 -9.24
C GLY A 37 6.72 -6.05 -10.47
N ASP A 38 5.68 -6.74 -10.95
CA ASP A 38 5.76 -7.50 -12.20
C ASP A 38 5.97 -6.57 -13.41
N GLU A 39 7.15 -6.65 -14.00
CA GLU A 39 7.57 -5.76 -15.08
C GLU A 39 6.66 -5.88 -16.31
N GLY A 40 6.25 -7.11 -16.65
CA GLY A 40 5.39 -7.36 -17.82
C GLY A 40 4.02 -6.70 -17.69
N CYS A 41 3.43 -6.77 -16.51
CA CYS A 41 2.17 -6.11 -16.18
C CYS A 41 2.32 -4.58 -16.13
N LEU A 42 3.36 -4.08 -15.45
CA LEU A 42 3.49 -2.66 -15.12
C LEU A 42 3.97 -1.79 -16.29
N ARG A 43 4.67 -2.32 -17.29
CA ARG A 43 5.12 -1.52 -18.46
C ARG A 43 3.95 -0.88 -19.20
N ASN A 44 2.94 -1.65 -19.56
CA ASN A 44 1.76 -1.12 -20.25
C ASN A 44 1.02 -0.07 -19.39
N ILE A 45 0.96 -0.30 -18.08
CA ILE A 45 0.34 0.64 -17.12
C ILE A 45 1.15 1.95 -17.07
N GLY A 46 2.46 1.86 -16.96
CA GLY A 46 3.37 3.01 -16.94
C GLY A 46 3.23 3.86 -18.20
N ASP A 47 3.24 3.22 -19.39
CA ASP A 47 3.07 3.90 -20.67
C ASP A 47 1.72 4.63 -20.76
N ARG A 48 0.63 3.96 -20.36
CA ARG A 48 -0.71 4.58 -20.33
C ARG A 48 -0.80 5.80 -19.41
N ILE A 49 -0.15 5.74 -18.25
CA ILE A 49 -0.11 6.88 -17.33
C ILE A 49 0.73 8.00 -17.94
N ALA A 50 1.93 7.70 -18.45
CA ALA A 50 2.83 8.67 -19.08
C ALA A 50 2.18 9.40 -20.27
N ASP A 51 1.49 8.67 -21.15
CA ASP A 51 0.73 9.23 -22.27
C ASP A 51 -0.40 10.15 -21.78
N SER A 52 -1.11 9.74 -20.73
CA SER A 52 -2.22 10.51 -20.14
C SER A 52 -1.77 11.85 -19.56
N ILE A 53 -0.58 11.93 -18.96
CA ILE A 53 0.00 13.15 -18.40
C ILE A 53 0.87 13.91 -19.40
N LYS A 54 1.11 13.34 -20.60
CA LYS A 54 1.96 13.85 -21.67
C LYS A 54 3.42 14.08 -21.26
N ASP A 55 3.93 13.24 -20.36
CA ASP A 55 5.33 13.25 -19.93
C ASP A 55 5.87 11.79 -19.89
N LYS A 56 6.60 11.43 -20.94
CA LYS A 56 7.19 10.10 -21.09
C LYS A 56 8.36 9.81 -20.14
N ASN A 57 8.92 10.85 -19.54
CA ASN A 57 10.06 10.73 -18.62
C ASN A 57 9.63 10.72 -17.15
N ALA A 58 8.34 10.85 -16.88
CA ALA A 58 7.84 10.91 -15.52
C ALA A 58 7.81 9.54 -14.83
N ILE A 59 7.75 8.44 -15.60
CA ILE A 59 7.53 7.08 -15.06
C ILE A 59 8.55 6.10 -15.64
N GLU A 60 9.12 5.28 -14.77
CA GLU A 60 9.94 4.11 -15.09
C GLU A 60 9.35 2.88 -14.39
N VAL A 61 9.65 1.70 -14.92
CA VAL A 61 9.24 0.42 -14.34
C VAL A 61 10.47 -0.40 -13.97
N VAL A 62 10.47 -0.92 -12.76
CA VAL A 62 11.52 -1.81 -12.26
C VAL A 62 10.89 -3.14 -11.85
N GLY A 63 11.34 -4.24 -12.48
CA GLY A 63 10.89 -5.59 -12.14
C GLY A 63 11.34 -5.99 -10.74
N LEU A 64 10.42 -6.55 -9.95
CA LEU A 64 10.67 -7.16 -8.65
C LEU A 64 9.67 -8.27 -8.40
N ASP A 65 10.18 -9.47 -8.14
CA ASP A 65 9.38 -10.56 -7.61
C ASP A 65 9.22 -10.39 -6.09
N MET A 66 8.00 -10.13 -5.65
CA MET A 66 7.67 -9.93 -4.23
C MET A 66 7.66 -11.24 -3.43
N GLU A 67 7.76 -12.40 -4.09
CA GLU A 67 7.89 -13.71 -3.44
C GLU A 67 9.34 -14.13 -3.21
N ASP A 68 10.32 -13.39 -3.75
CA ASP A 68 11.74 -13.68 -3.52
C ASP A 68 12.10 -13.56 -2.04
N GLU A 69 12.92 -14.49 -1.54
CA GLU A 69 13.35 -14.53 -0.15
C GLU A 69 14.71 -13.85 0.09
N ARG A 70 15.38 -13.46 -0.97
CA ARG A 70 16.73 -12.90 -0.92
C ARG A 70 16.68 -11.39 -0.81
N GLU A 71 17.07 -10.87 0.34
CA GLU A 71 17.14 -9.40 0.56
C GLU A 71 17.94 -8.67 -0.54
N ALA A 72 18.99 -9.31 -1.08
CA ALA A 72 19.82 -8.73 -2.13
C ALA A 72 19.04 -8.39 -3.41
N VAL A 73 17.95 -9.14 -3.72
CA VAL A 73 17.08 -8.87 -4.87
C VAL A 73 16.33 -7.56 -4.67
N PHE A 74 15.78 -7.34 -3.47
CA PHE A 74 15.11 -6.09 -3.11
C PHE A 74 16.07 -4.90 -3.11
N HIS A 75 17.28 -5.11 -2.58
CA HIS A 75 18.32 -4.08 -2.62
C HIS A 75 18.66 -3.68 -4.05
N GLY A 76 18.89 -4.66 -4.95
CA GLY A 76 19.20 -4.40 -6.35
C GLY A 76 18.06 -3.67 -7.09
N ALA A 77 16.80 -4.01 -6.81
CA ALA A 77 15.65 -3.35 -7.40
C ALA A 77 15.51 -1.89 -6.93
N VAL A 78 15.66 -1.63 -5.62
CA VAL A 78 15.63 -0.26 -5.07
C VAL A 78 16.81 0.57 -5.60
N GLU A 79 18.00 -0.03 -5.78
CA GLU A 79 19.15 0.62 -6.41
C GLU A 79 18.82 1.10 -7.83
N LYS A 80 18.27 0.23 -8.67
CA LYS A 80 17.83 0.59 -10.04
C LYS A 80 16.81 1.74 -10.01
N ALA A 81 15.84 1.69 -9.10
CA ALA A 81 14.86 2.75 -8.93
C ALA A 81 15.52 4.08 -8.54
N CYS A 82 16.46 4.06 -7.59
CA CYS A 82 17.20 5.25 -7.18
C CYS A 82 18.08 5.82 -8.30
N ASN A 83 18.66 4.98 -9.16
CA ASN A 83 19.46 5.44 -10.30
C ASN A 83 18.60 6.24 -11.31
N PHE A 84 17.36 5.82 -11.54
CA PHE A 84 16.43 6.59 -12.38
C PHE A 84 15.95 7.87 -11.68
N LEU A 85 15.57 7.77 -10.42
CA LEU A 85 15.02 8.90 -9.66
C LEU A 85 16.12 9.95 -9.31
N GLY A 86 17.37 9.53 -9.17
CA GLY A 86 18.49 10.33 -8.67
C GLY A 86 18.44 10.56 -7.14
N LYS A 87 17.26 10.75 -6.58
CA LYS A 87 16.97 10.92 -5.15
C LYS A 87 15.64 10.25 -4.84
N LEU A 88 15.43 9.83 -3.62
CA LEU A 88 14.19 9.23 -3.17
C LEU A 88 13.53 10.10 -2.09
N ASP A 89 12.41 10.76 -2.43
CA ASP A 89 11.68 11.61 -1.50
C ASP A 89 10.56 10.85 -0.78
N ALA A 90 9.96 9.85 -1.45
CA ALA A 90 8.92 9.02 -0.85
C ALA A 90 8.93 7.58 -1.37
N PHE A 91 8.50 6.67 -0.49
CA PHE A 91 8.17 5.28 -0.83
C PHE A 91 6.72 5.00 -0.46
N VAL A 92 5.97 4.42 -1.41
CA VAL A 92 4.57 4.02 -1.21
C VAL A 92 4.44 2.53 -1.50
N ASN A 93 4.17 1.73 -0.48
CA ASN A 93 3.91 0.31 -0.67
C ASN A 93 2.41 0.08 -0.88
N CYS A 94 2.03 -0.23 -2.12
CA CYS A 94 0.66 -0.59 -2.48
C CYS A 94 0.52 -2.09 -2.82
N TYR A 95 1.63 -2.80 -3.00
CA TYR A 95 1.59 -4.22 -3.37
C TYR A 95 1.02 -5.05 -2.22
N ALA A 96 0.00 -5.85 -2.51
CA ALA A 96 -0.59 -6.79 -1.57
C ALA A 96 -1.04 -8.07 -2.28
N TYR A 97 -1.02 -9.18 -1.56
CA TYR A 97 -1.59 -10.46 -1.98
C TYR A 97 -2.60 -10.91 -0.93
N GLU A 98 -3.88 -10.82 -1.26
CA GLU A 98 -4.96 -11.18 -0.31
C GLU A 98 -5.10 -12.69 -0.12
N GLY A 99 -4.73 -13.48 -1.14
CA GLY A 99 -5.01 -14.91 -1.17
C GLY A 99 -6.51 -15.19 -1.23
N LYS A 100 -6.88 -16.43 -1.01
CA LYS A 100 -8.29 -16.86 -0.92
C LYS A 100 -8.79 -16.78 0.51
N MET A 101 -10.03 -16.33 0.68
CA MET A 101 -10.73 -16.41 1.96
C MET A 101 -11.07 -17.89 2.25
N GLN A 102 -10.43 -18.50 3.23
CA GLN A 102 -10.56 -19.93 3.51
C GLN A 102 -10.48 -20.23 5.01
N ASP A 103 -10.87 -21.44 5.39
CA ASP A 103 -10.68 -21.94 6.74
C ASP A 103 -9.17 -22.00 7.04
N PRO A 104 -8.67 -21.34 8.09
CA PRO A 104 -7.25 -21.34 8.41
C PRO A 104 -6.70 -22.73 8.76
N LEU A 105 -7.55 -23.66 9.23
CA LEU A 105 -7.15 -25.04 9.53
C LEU A 105 -6.98 -25.89 8.26
N MET A 106 -7.47 -25.41 7.11
CA MET A 106 -7.36 -26.06 5.80
C MET A 106 -6.39 -25.35 4.85
N MET A 107 -5.76 -24.25 5.30
CA MET A 107 -4.83 -23.48 4.47
C MET A 107 -3.58 -24.31 4.17
N ALA A 108 -3.23 -24.40 2.88
CA ALA A 108 -2.00 -25.06 2.46
C ALA A 108 -0.77 -24.25 2.94
N GLU A 109 0.31 -24.97 3.25
CA GLU A 109 1.55 -24.36 3.73
C GLU A 109 2.10 -23.33 2.69
N ASP A 110 2.03 -23.65 1.41
CA ASP A 110 2.52 -22.78 0.34
C ASP A 110 1.69 -21.50 0.23
N ASP A 111 0.37 -21.56 0.40
CA ASP A 111 -0.50 -20.38 0.43
C ASP A 111 -0.16 -19.46 1.62
N PHE A 112 0.11 -20.05 2.79
CA PHE A 112 0.55 -19.32 3.96
C PHE A 112 1.91 -18.66 3.74
N LYS A 113 2.90 -19.42 3.21
CA LYS A 113 4.24 -18.90 2.90
C LYS A 113 4.18 -17.75 1.91
N LYS A 114 3.41 -17.90 0.83
CA LYS A 114 3.21 -16.83 -0.15
C LYS A 114 2.61 -15.58 0.49
N THR A 115 1.56 -15.75 1.29
CA THR A 115 0.92 -14.64 2.00
C THR A 115 1.92 -13.90 2.91
N LEU A 116 2.74 -14.64 3.66
CA LEU A 116 3.77 -14.07 4.53
C LEU A 116 4.88 -13.37 3.76
N LYS A 117 5.39 -14.00 2.69
CA LYS A 117 6.47 -13.45 1.86
C LYS A 117 6.06 -12.09 1.27
N VAL A 118 4.92 -12.04 0.61
CA VAL A 118 4.47 -10.83 -0.09
C VAL A 118 4.06 -9.73 0.90
N ASN A 119 3.24 -10.06 1.90
CA ASN A 119 2.60 -9.03 2.72
C ASN A 119 3.42 -8.61 3.95
N PHE A 120 4.49 -9.32 4.30
CA PHE A 120 5.33 -8.95 5.45
C PHE A 120 6.82 -8.95 5.13
N MET A 121 7.40 -10.05 4.62
CA MET A 121 8.85 -10.13 4.37
C MET A 121 9.29 -9.12 3.30
N ALA A 122 8.61 -9.07 2.16
CA ALA A 122 8.91 -8.10 1.10
C ALA A 122 8.77 -6.65 1.60
N VAL A 123 7.72 -6.36 2.39
CA VAL A 123 7.54 -5.04 3.01
C VAL A 123 8.70 -4.70 3.93
N TRP A 124 9.14 -5.64 4.76
CA TRP A 124 10.32 -5.47 5.63
C TRP A 124 11.58 -5.14 4.83
N PHE A 125 11.91 -5.94 3.80
CA PHE A 125 13.10 -5.72 2.97
C PHE A 125 13.05 -4.38 2.25
N LEU A 126 11.90 -3.99 1.72
CA LEU A 126 11.72 -2.71 1.05
C LEU A 126 11.87 -1.53 2.03
N VAL A 127 11.19 -1.57 3.17
CA VAL A 127 11.29 -0.50 4.19
C VAL A 127 12.72 -0.35 4.69
N LYS A 128 13.42 -1.46 4.96
CA LYS A 128 14.84 -1.45 5.35
C LYS A 128 15.71 -0.83 4.28
N THR A 129 15.61 -1.30 3.03
CA THR A 129 16.45 -0.82 1.94
C THR A 129 16.18 0.64 1.60
N VAL A 130 14.92 1.03 1.50
CA VAL A 130 14.51 2.43 1.29
C VAL A 130 14.97 3.32 2.43
N GLY A 131 14.82 2.87 3.68
CA GLY A 131 15.27 3.59 4.86
C GLY A 131 16.79 3.86 4.84
N ILE A 132 17.60 2.87 4.43
CA ILE A 132 19.04 3.04 4.22
C ILE A 132 19.31 4.11 3.16
N LYS A 133 18.64 4.06 2.00
CA LYS A 133 18.82 5.05 0.93
C LYS A 133 18.44 6.46 1.37
N MET A 134 17.31 6.63 2.04
CA MET A 134 16.87 7.94 2.54
C MET A 134 17.82 8.48 3.64
N ARG A 135 18.30 7.62 4.54
CA ARG A 135 19.31 7.99 5.56
C ARG A 135 20.59 8.50 4.91
N ASP A 136 21.11 7.77 3.93
CA ASP A 136 22.39 8.06 3.30
C ASP A 136 22.33 9.34 2.44
N GLN A 137 21.18 9.65 1.90
CA GLN A 137 20.89 10.92 1.20
C GLN A 137 20.84 12.14 2.15
N ARG A 138 20.67 11.94 3.47
CA ARG A 138 20.61 12.97 4.51
C ARG A 138 19.54 14.06 4.27
N THR A 139 18.46 13.73 3.55
CA THR A 139 17.40 14.67 3.21
C THR A 139 16.06 14.30 3.83
N GLY A 140 16.05 13.23 4.64
CA GLY A 140 14.82 12.67 5.14
C GLY A 140 13.99 12.00 4.04
N GLY A 141 12.73 11.72 4.33
CA GLY A 141 11.80 11.11 3.39
C GLY A 141 10.48 10.73 4.02
N SER A 142 9.56 10.21 3.21
CA SER A 142 8.28 9.70 3.68
C SER A 142 8.03 8.28 3.18
N ILE A 143 7.74 7.37 4.10
CA ILE A 143 7.35 5.98 3.82
C ILE A 143 5.86 5.85 4.14
N VAL A 144 5.07 5.39 3.17
CA VAL A 144 3.63 5.15 3.32
C VAL A 144 3.35 3.69 3.00
N LEU A 145 2.79 2.95 3.96
CA LEU A 145 2.46 1.54 3.82
C LEU A 145 0.93 1.39 3.77
N LEU A 146 0.41 0.94 2.61
CA LEU A 146 -1.00 0.59 2.50
C LEU A 146 -1.25 -0.74 3.21
N THR A 147 -2.25 -0.72 4.08
CA THR A 147 -2.85 -1.89 4.71
C THR A 147 -4.37 -1.85 4.49
N SER A 148 -5.09 -2.78 5.07
CA SER A 148 -6.56 -2.82 5.04
C SER A 148 -7.10 -2.86 6.46
N ILE A 149 -8.35 -2.46 6.62
CA ILE A 149 -9.11 -2.65 7.87
C ILE A 149 -9.13 -4.11 8.34
N ILE A 150 -8.84 -5.07 7.45
CA ILE A 150 -8.69 -6.49 7.79
C ILE A 150 -7.55 -6.73 8.79
N GLY A 151 -6.48 -5.94 8.74
CA GLY A 151 -5.38 -5.98 9.70
C GLY A 151 -5.57 -5.07 10.91
N ALA A 152 -6.69 -4.37 11.02
CA ALA A 152 -6.99 -3.48 12.14
C ALA A 152 -7.67 -4.25 13.29
N GLU A 153 -7.59 -3.71 14.50
CA GLU A 153 -8.17 -4.31 15.72
C GLU A 153 -9.65 -4.70 15.57
N ARG A 154 -10.42 -3.89 14.82
CA ARG A 154 -11.85 -4.14 14.58
C ARG A 154 -12.15 -4.69 13.19
N GLY A 155 -11.14 -4.91 12.38
CA GLY A 155 -11.23 -5.36 10.98
C GLY A 155 -11.27 -6.88 10.80
N LEU A 156 -11.84 -7.65 11.74
CA LEU A 156 -11.82 -9.11 11.70
C LEU A 156 -12.76 -9.68 10.63
N TYR A 157 -12.21 -10.45 9.70
CA TYR A 157 -12.95 -11.17 8.68
C TYR A 157 -12.68 -12.66 8.76
N LYS A 158 -13.75 -13.46 8.74
CA LYS A 158 -13.64 -14.92 8.68
C LYS A 158 -12.93 -15.33 7.39
N GLY A 159 -11.94 -16.20 7.51
CA GLY A 159 -11.14 -16.67 6.38
C GLY A 159 -9.89 -15.84 6.06
N ALA A 160 -9.68 -14.69 6.72
CA ALA A 160 -8.54 -13.80 6.47
C ALA A 160 -7.41 -13.93 7.50
N ALA A 161 -7.30 -15.07 8.23
CA ALA A 161 -6.37 -15.19 9.34
C ALA A 161 -4.91 -14.89 8.97
N ALA A 162 -4.38 -15.48 7.90
CA ALA A 162 -2.99 -15.26 7.48
C ALA A 162 -2.78 -13.82 6.99
N TYR A 163 -3.64 -13.35 6.07
CA TYR A 163 -3.54 -12.01 5.48
C TYR A 163 -3.71 -10.91 6.55
N GLY A 164 -4.76 -11.01 7.37
CA GLY A 164 -5.01 -10.03 8.44
C GLY A 164 -3.88 -9.95 9.46
N SER A 165 -3.26 -11.09 9.80
CA SER A 165 -2.10 -11.14 10.70
C SER A 165 -0.88 -10.44 10.10
N CYS A 166 -0.60 -10.62 8.80
CA CYS A 166 0.47 -9.91 8.11
C CYS A 166 0.24 -8.41 8.14
N LEU A 167 -0.97 -7.95 7.82
CA LEU A 167 -1.30 -6.52 7.83
C LEU A 167 -1.25 -5.91 9.24
N ALA A 168 -1.66 -6.65 10.27
CA ALA A 168 -1.49 -6.23 11.66
C ALA A 168 0.00 -6.08 12.03
N GLY A 169 0.85 -7.02 11.55
CA GLY A 169 2.30 -6.93 11.66
C GLY A 169 2.86 -5.67 10.98
N VAL A 170 2.37 -5.33 9.77
CA VAL A 170 2.77 -4.09 9.07
C VAL A 170 2.30 -2.85 9.84
N ASN A 171 1.11 -2.84 10.42
CA ASN A 171 0.65 -1.72 11.26
C ASN A 171 1.55 -1.52 12.48
N GLN A 172 2.04 -2.60 13.09
CA GLN A 172 3.02 -2.50 14.17
C GLN A 172 4.40 -2.07 13.67
N LEU A 173 4.82 -2.55 12.48
CA LEU A 173 6.07 -2.14 11.83
C LEU A 173 6.09 -0.61 11.58
N VAL A 174 4.98 -0.02 11.13
CA VAL A 174 4.85 1.45 10.99
C VAL A 174 5.25 2.18 12.27
N ARG A 175 4.77 1.72 13.42
CA ARG A 175 5.02 2.37 14.71
C ARG A 175 6.48 2.24 15.16
N ILE A 176 7.02 1.03 15.04
CA ILE A 176 8.41 0.76 15.47
C ILE A 176 9.39 1.47 14.54
N MET A 177 9.24 1.34 13.23
CA MET A 177 10.14 1.99 12.26
C MET A 177 10.09 3.51 12.38
N ALA A 178 8.92 4.10 12.60
CA ALA A 178 8.82 5.54 12.84
C ALA A 178 9.65 6.01 14.03
N MET A 179 9.68 5.23 15.11
CA MET A 179 10.48 5.51 16.31
C MET A 179 11.98 5.34 16.04
N GLU A 180 12.37 4.26 15.34
CA GLU A 180 13.77 3.89 15.16
C GLU A 180 14.48 4.77 14.12
N ILE A 181 13.84 5.07 12.97
CA ILE A 181 14.47 5.82 11.89
C ILE A 181 14.06 7.30 11.82
N GLY A 182 13.20 7.75 12.71
CA GLY A 182 12.75 9.16 12.79
C GLY A 182 13.88 10.16 13.01
N THR A 183 14.97 9.74 13.68
CA THR A 183 16.19 10.55 13.88
C THR A 183 16.86 10.96 12.57
N HIS A 184 16.60 10.22 11.48
CA HIS A 184 17.07 10.54 10.13
C HIS A 184 16.09 11.42 9.34
N GLN A 185 15.08 12.00 10.00
CA GLN A 185 14.01 12.77 9.36
C GLN A 185 13.18 11.95 8.37
N ILE A 186 13.12 10.63 8.58
CA ILE A 186 12.30 9.70 7.79
C ILE A 186 11.00 9.46 8.55
N ARG A 187 9.89 9.81 7.92
CA ARG A 187 8.55 9.56 8.46
C ARG A 187 8.02 8.24 7.94
N VAL A 188 7.37 7.45 8.80
CA VAL A 188 6.74 6.19 8.43
C VAL A 188 5.29 6.21 8.89
N ASN A 189 4.36 6.12 7.95
CA ASN A 189 2.93 6.12 8.24
C ASN A 189 2.22 4.99 7.49
N GLY A 190 1.10 4.56 8.03
CA GLY A 190 0.22 3.57 7.41
C GLY A 190 -1.08 4.19 6.92
N ILE A 191 -1.72 3.53 5.94
CA ILE A 191 -3.10 3.77 5.56
C ILE A 191 -3.84 2.44 5.70
N SER A 192 -4.82 2.39 6.60
CA SER A 192 -5.75 1.26 6.72
C SER A 192 -6.98 1.56 5.86
N ARG A 193 -6.99 1.02 4.63
CA ARG A 193 -8.08 1.27 3.69
C ARG A 193 -9.30 0.41 4.00
N GLY A 194 -10.48 0.93 3.70
CA GLY A 194 -11.71 0.16 3.61
C GLY A 194 -11.66 -0.85 2.47
N LEU A 195 -12.66 -1.73 2.42
CA LEU A 195 -12.78 -2.70 1.33
C LEU A 195 -13.06 -2.01 0.01
N HIS A 196 -12.43 -2.50 -1.03
CA HIS A 196 -12.68 -2.16 -2.42
C HIS A 196 -13.53 -3.26 -3.07
N ILE A 197 -14.33 -2.93 -4.06
CA ILE A 197 -15.25 -3.88 -4.70
C ILE A 197 -14.52 -5.04 -5.41
N GLN A 198 -13.27 -4.86 -5.77
CA GLN A 198 -12.44 -5.87 -6.44
C GLN A 198 -11.61 -6.70 -5.45
N ASP A 199 -11.67 -6.42 -4.15
CA ASP A 199 -10.99 -7.22 -3.14
C ASP A 199 -11.54 -8.66 -3.10
N GLU A 200 -10.73 -9.60 -2.65
CA GLU A 200 -11.11 -11.02 -2.59
C GLU A 200 -12.33 -11.27 -1.70
N TYR A 201 -12.47 -10.56 -0.58
CA TYR A 201 -13.62 -10.74 0.31
C TYR A 201 -14.96 -10.40 -0.36
N PRO A 202 -15.16 -9.23 -0.97
CA PRO A 202 -16.39 -8.95 -1.73
C PRO A 202 -16.64 -9.95 -2.85
N THR A 203 -15.59 -10.36 -3.55
CA THR A 203 -15.67 -11.35 -4.63
C THR A 203 -16.13 -12.72 -4.13
N SER A 204 -15.61 -13.16 -2.99
CA SER A 204 -15.93 -14.47 -2.39
C SER A 204 -17.36 -14.61 -1.89
N VAL A 205 -18.00 -13.51 -1.47
CA VAL A 205 -19.40 -13.52 -0.97
C VAL A 205 -20.43 -13.26 -2.06
N GLY A 206 -20.00 -12.94 -3.27
CA GLY A 206 -20.84 -12.57 -4.41
C GLY A 206 -21.18 -11.09 -4.46
N LYS A 207 -21.15 -10.52 -5.67
CA LYS A 207 -21.20 -9.07 -5.91
C LYS A 207 -22.43 -8.40 -5.28
N GLU A 208 -23.63 -8.92 -5.53
CA GLU A 208 -24.88 -8.32 -5.01
C GLU A 208 -24.92 -8.28 -3.48
N ARG A 209 -24.47 -9.38 -2.85
CA ARG A 209 -24.41 -9.47 -1.38
C ARG A 209 -23.34 -8.55 -0.83
N ALA A 210 -22.21 -8.44 -1.49
CA ALA A 210 -21.13 -7.55 -1.10
C ALA A 210 -21.55 -6.08 -1.20
N GLU A 211 -22.22 -5.69 -2.29
CA GLU A 211 -22.76 -4.34 -2.45
C GLU A 211 -23.73 -3.96 -1.32
N LYS A 212 -24.65 -4.87 -0.98
CA LYS A 212 -25.56 -4.66 0.14
C LYS A 212 -24.82 -4.52 1.47
N LEU A 213 -23.88 -5.44 1.76
CA LEU A 213 -23.11 -5.43 3.01
C LEU A 213 -22.32 -4.15 3.22
N VAL A 214 -21.65 -3.63 2.18
CA VAL A 214 -20.87 -2.39 2.31
C VAL A 214 -21.80 -1.18 2.40
N LYS A 215 -22.89 -1.16 1.62
CA LYS A 215 -23.88 -0.10 1.69
C LYS A 215 -24.53 0.00 3.08
N ASP A 216 -24.76 -1.14 3.72
CA ASP A 216 -25.35 -1.20 5.06
C ASP A 216 -24.29 -0.98 6.18
N ALA A 217 -23.05 -1.39 5.96
CA ALA A 217 -21.98 -1.36 6.97
C ALA A 217 -21.15 -0.06 6.94
N ALA A 218 -21.00 0.59 5.79
CA ALA A 218 -20.23 1.83 5.71
C ALA A 218 -21.11 3.05 5.99
N PRO A 219 -20.82 3.89 6.99
CA PRO A 219 -21.62 5.10 7.26
C PRO A 219 -21.74 6.04 6.07
N LEU A 220 -20.76 6.05 5.17
CA LEU A 220 -20.84 6.84 3.94
C LEU A 220 -21.63 6.15 2.82
N HIS A 221 -22.18 4.95 3.04
CA HIS A 221 -23.05 4.19 2.14
C HIS A 221 -22.49 3.99 0.71
N ARG A 222 -21.18 3.95 0.55
CA ARG A 222 -20.51 3.75 -0.73
C ARG A 222 -19.22 2.96 -0.59
N TRP A 223 -18.80 2.37 -1.68
CA TRP A 223 -17.47 1.77 -1.79
C TRP A 223 -16.36 2.82 -1.77
N LEU A 224 -15.18 2.39 -1.37
CA LEU A 224 -13.95 3.13 -1.51
C LEU A 224 -13.68 3.45 -2.99
N ASP A 225 -13.41 4.72 -3.30
CA ASP A 225 -12.91 5.18 -4.60
C ASP A 225 -11.39 5.42 -4.50
N PRO A 226 -10.55 4.52 -5.06
CA PRO A 226 -9.10 4.65 -4.91
C PRO A 226 -8.55 5.97 -5.43
N LYS A 227 -9.15 6.49 -6.50
CA LYS A 227 -8.71 7.72 -7.15
C LYS A 227 -8.96 8.97 -6.31
N LYS A 228 -10.10 9.02 -5.64
CA LYS A 228 -10.52 10.20 -4.87
C LYS A 228 -10.20 10.08 -3.40
N ASP A 229 -10.41 8.90 -2.82
CA ASP A 229 -10.29 8.72 -1.38
C ASP A 229 -8.86 8.37 -0.95
N LEU A 230 -8.19 7.42 -1.63
CA LEU A 230 -6.85 6.97 -1.22
C LEU A 230 -5.74 7.86 -1.79
N ALA A 231 -5.82 8.20 -3.08
CA ALA A 231 -4.73 8.93 -3.72
C ALA A 231 -4.49 10.31 -3.08
N SER A 232 -5.54 10.98 -2.60
CA SER A 232 -5.43 12.24 -1.86
C SER A 232 -4.73 12.06 -0.51
N THR A 233 -5.05 10.99 0.21
CA THR A 233 -4.41 10.67 1.50
C THR A 233 -2.94 10.31 1.33
N VAL A 234 -2.60 9.51 0.30
CA VAL A 234 -1.19 9.21 -0.04
C VAL A 234 -0.46 10.51 -0.37
N SER A 235 -1.03 11.37 -1.24
CA SER A 235 -0.45 12.66 -1.61
C SER A 235 -0.20 13.55 -0.39
N TYR A 236 -1.13 13.59 0.56
CA TYR A 236 -0.96 14.32 1.82
C TYR A 236 0.18 13.73 2.67
N LEU A 237 0.23 12.41 2.84
CA LEU A 237 1.24 11.75 3.68
C LEU A 237 2.67 11.85 3.10
N ILE A 238 2.84 12.00 1.80
CA ILE A 238 4.15 12.25 1.19
C ILE A 238 4.51 13.73 1.12
N SER A 239 3.55 14.64 1.33
CA SER A 239 3.75 16.08 1.25
C SER A 239 4.30 16.68 2.55
N ASP A 240 4.67 17.95 2.49
CA ASP A 240 5.12 18.71 3.65
C ASP A 240 3.97 19.06 4.60
N GLY A 241 2.71 18.96 4.13
CA GLY A 241 1.52 19.10 4.97
C GLY A 241 1.48 18.11 6.14
N SER A 242 2.12 16.95 5.96
CA SER A 242 2.22 15.90 6.99
C SER A 242 3.59 15.83 7.68
N ARG A 243 4.40 16.90 7.62
CA ARG A 243 5.79 16.91 8.13
C ARG A 243 5.95 16.55 9.61
N TYR A 244 4.89 16.65 10.39
CA TYR A 244 4.88 16.29 11.82
C TYR A 244 4.12 14.99 12.11
N MET A 245 3.78 14.22 11.06
CA MET A 245 3.09 12.92 11.19
C MET A 245 4.06 11.78 10.94
N THR A 246 4.25 10.93 11.94
CA THR A 246 4.99 9.67 11.84
C THR A 246 4.45 8.67 12.85
N GLY A 247 4.52 7.37 12.56
CA GLY A 247 4.08 6.29 13.43
C GLY A 247 2.55 6.13 13.52
N THR A 248 1.78 6.80 12.66
CA THR A 248 0.32 6.70 12.65
C THR A 248 -0.19 5.86 11.48
N THR A 249 -1.30 5.18 11.70
CA THR A 249 -2.09 4.54 10.64
C THR A 249 -3.41 5.30 10.50
N VAL A 250 -3.62 5.90 9.33
CA VAL A 250 -4.84 6.67 9.00
C VAL A 250 -5.87 5.71 8.43
N PHE A 251 -7.07 5.71 9.00
CA PHE A 251 -8.19 4.94 8.47
C PHE A 251 -8.88 5.71 7.34
N VAL A 252 -8.95 5.10 6.16
CA VAL A 252 -9.63 5.63 4.97
C VAL A 252 -10.66 4.57 4.52
N ASP A 253 -11.73 4.46 5.27
CA ASP A 253 -12.67 3.34 5.18
C ASP A 253 -14.16 3.75 5.21
N GLY A 254 -14.46 5.03 5.15
CA GLY A 254 -15.84 5.53 5.26
C GLY A 254 -16.53 5.19 6.57
N GLY A 255 -15.76 4.89 7.63
CA GLY A 255 -16.25 4.45 8.93
C GLY A 255 -16.62 2.96 8.98
N GLN A 256 -16.29 2.19 7.95
CA GLN A 256 -16.62 0.76 7.84
C GLN A 256 -16.11 -0.06 9.03
N SER A 257 -14.92 0.22 9.53
CA SER A 257 -14.34 -0.46 10.71
C SER A 257 -15.08 -0.17 12.01
N LEU A 258 -15.82 0.94 12.09
CA LEU A 258 -16.55 1.34 13.30
C LEU A 258 -17.92 0.68 13.43
N THR A 259 -18.57 0.35 12.31
CA THR A 259 -19.96 -0.11 12.25
C THR A 259 -20.10 -1.61 12.09
N ARG A 260 -19.01 -2.35 12.11
CA ARG A 260 -19.09 -3.80 12.10
C ARG A 260 -20.04 -4.26 13.20
N PRO A 261 -20.98 -5.16 12.88
CA PRO A 261 -21.87 -5.70 13.89
C PRO A 261 -20.97 -6.27 14.99
N ARG A 262 -20.94 -5.64 16.14
CA ARG A 262 -20.62 -6.38 17.36
C ARG A 262 -21.49 -7.62 17.26
N MET A 263 -20.93 -8.83 17.46
CA MET A 263 -21.79 -9.97 17.64
C MET A 263 -22.88 -9.48 18.60
N ARG A 264 -24.07 -9.29 18.09
CA ARG A 264 -25.20 -9.13 18.96
C ARG A 264 -25.21 -10.46 19.69
N SER A 265 -24.80 -10.42 20.94
CA SER A 265 -25.15 -11.47 21.85
C SER A 265 -26.63 -11.72 21.58
N TYR A 266 -26.94 -12.87 21.06
CA TYR A 266 -28.29 -13.38 21.11
C TYR A 266 -28.60 -13.51 22.60
N MET A 267 -29.18 -12.46 23.16
CA MET A 267 -29.97 -12.54 24.38
C MET A 267 -31.41 -12.78 23.98
#